data_b92df1bd52462d6a62db012fcb6ec821
#
_entry.id   b92df1bd52462d6a62db012fcb6ec821
#
_cell.length_a   1.000
_cell.length_b   1.000
_cell.length_c   1.000
_cell.angle_alpha   90.00
_cell.angle_beta   90.00
_cell.angle_gamma   90.00
#
_symmetry.space_group_name_H-M   'P 1'
#
loop_
_entity.id
_entity.type
_entity.pdbx_description
1 polymer ?
#
loop_
_entity_poly.entity_id
_entity_poly.type
_entity_poly.pdbx_seq_one_letter_code
_entity_poly.pdbx_strand_id
1 'polypeptide(L)'
;MLRTLQETELQTAQDFRYAMMDECGMTCHLLPDWRERTAEIYADMYRRGEGMHVGWVEDGRVVGTAGAMIRTDFPFNTLKGGCYGWIMDVYVQPEWRGRGIARRVAQASLDWLRARDVAIIKLVASDQAMALGLYERMGFQRTNDMRFVPTAAPGCV
;
A
#
# COMPACT_ATOMS: atom_id res chain seq x y z
N MET A 1 -14.39 12.21 3.01
CA MET A 1 -14.45 12.30 1.52
C MET A 1 -13.20 11.64 0.92
N LEU A 2 -13.36 10.83 -0.16
CA LEU A 2 -12.25 10.18 -0.87
C LEU A 2 -11.68 11.12 -1.94
N ARG A 3 -10.34 11.24 -2.03
CA ARG A 3 -9.65 11.93 -3.14
C ARG A 3 -8.23 11.40 -3.34
N THR A 4 -7.67 11.64 -4.52
CA THR A 4 -6.24 11.40 -4.78
C THR A 4 -5.38 12.40 -4.01
N LEU A 5 -4.26 11.95 -3.45
CA LEU A 5 -3.25 12.82 -2.87
C LEU A 5 -2.41 13.45 -3.99
N GLN A 6 -2.05 14.72 -3.81
CA GLN A 6 -1.14 15.40 -4.72
C GLN A 6 0.31 15.06 -4.39
N GLU A 7 1.22 15.30 -5.32
CA GLU A 7 2.67 15.08 -5.10
C GLU A 7 3.19 15.85 -3.88
N THR A 8 2.66 17.04 -3.62
CA THR A 8 2.98 17.86 -2.45
C THR A 8 2.52 17.26 -1.11
N GLU A 9 1.67 16.23 -1.15
CA GLU A 9 1.12 15.54 0.03
C GLU A 9 1.76 14.16 0.27
N LEU A 10 2.82 13.81 -0.45
CA LEU A 10 3.49 12.51 -0.32
C LEU A 10 4.09 12.28 1.08
N GLN A 11 4.44 13.36 1.78
CA GLN A 11 4.83 13.27 3.19
C GLN A 11 3.73 12.63 4.05
N THR A 12 2.46 12.98 3.79
CA THR A 12 1.32 12.38 4.48
C THR A 12 1.27 10.86 4.23
N ALA A 13 1.47 10.41 3.00
CA ALA A 13 1.52 8.97 2.69
C ALA A 13 2.65 8.27 3.44
N GLN A 14 3.83 8.89 3.56
CA GLN A 14 4.96 8.37 4.34
C GLN A 14 4.65 8.27 5.84
N ASP A 15 3.97 9.28 6.40
CA ASP A 15 3.62 9.27 7.82
C ASP A 15 2.61 8.14 8.14
N PHE A 16 1.66 7.89 7.24
CA PHE A 16 0.75 6.75 7.36
C PHE A 16 1.46 5.41 7.18
N ARG A 17 2.44 5.32 6.27
CA ARG A 17 3.29 4.15 6.13
C ARG A 17 4.08 3.88 7.42
N TYR A 18 4.67 4.91 8.01
CA TYR A 18 5.38 4.77 9.27
C TYR A 18 4.47 4.27 10.38
N ALA A 19 3.29 4.89 10.55
CA ALA A 19 2.32 4.48 11.56
C ALA A 19 1.87 3.01 11.38
N MET A 20 1.67 2.58 10.14
CA MET A 20 1.37 1.18 9.82
C MET A 20 2.52 0.24 10.22
N MET A 21 3.76 0.61 9.90
CA MET A 21 4.94 -0.19 10.26
C MET A 21 5.15 -0.26 11.78
N ASP A 22 4.88 0.85 12.47
CA ASP A 22 4.97 0.92 13.93
C ASP A 22 3.97 0.00 14.62
N GLU A 23 2.72 0.04 14.20
CA GLU A 23 1.68 -0.86 14.74
C GLU A 23 1.96 -2.35 14.47
N CYS A 24 2.67 -2.65 13.38
CA CYS A 24 3.08 -4.02 13.05
C CYS A 24 4.39 -4.44 13.72
N GLY A 25 5.03 -3.58 14.53
CA GLY A 25 6.32 -3.84 15.14
C GLY A 25 7.48 -3.94 14.13
N MET A 26 7.35 -3.32 12.96
CA MET A 26 8.28 -3.46 11.84
C MET A 26 9.20 -2.25 11.65
N THR A 27 9.15 -1.26 12.52
CA THR A 27 9.98 -0.06 12.41
C THR A 27 11.47 -0.35 12.52
N CYS A 28 11.86 -1.40 13.24
CA CYS A 28 13.23 -1.88 13.35
C CYS A 28 13.84 -2.36 12.01
N HIS A 29 13.01 -2.64 11.01
CA HIS A 29 13.45 -3.02 9.65
C HIS A 29 13.64 -1.81 8.73
N LEU A 30 13.28 -0.61 9.18
CA LEU A 30 13.45 0.60 8.39
C LEU A 30 14.92 1.01 8.39
N LEU A 31 15.43 1.34 7.21
CA LEU A 31 16.77 1.92 7.08
C LEU A 31 16.80 3.35 7.68
N PRO A 32 17.94 3.84 8.13
CA PRO A 32 18.04 5.21 8.66
C PRO A 32 17.55 6.29 7.68
N ASP A 33 17.75 6.08 6.38
CA ASP A 33 17.39 6.98 5.28
C ASP A 33 16.10 6.56 4.56
N TRP A 34 15.23 5.79 5.21
CA TRP A 34 14.03 5.24 4.59
C TRP A 34 13.06 6.32 4.07
N ARG A 35 13.00 7.47 4.74
CA ARG A 35 12.10 8.56 4.35
C ARG A 35 12.52 9.17 3.02
N GLU A 36 13.80 9.47 2.88
CA GLU A 36 14.38 10.01 1.66
C GLU A 36 14.19 9.04 0.49
N ARG A 37 14.55 7.78 0.69
CA ARG A 37 14.37 6.74 -0.34
C ARG A 37 12.91 6.53 -0.70
N THR A 38 12.00 6.53 0.26
CA THR A 38 10.58 6.39 0.00
C THR A 38 10.04 7.61 -0.75
N ALA A 39 10.48 8.81 -0.40
CA ALA A 39 10.13 10.04 -1.13
C ALA A 39 10.54 9.96 -2.61
N GLU A 40 11.78 9.51 -2.88
CA GLU A 40 12.27 9.33 -4.25
C GLU A 40 11.44 8.31 -5.03
N ILE A 41 11.11 7.15 -4.40
CA ILE A 41 10.25 6.11 -5.02
C ILE A 41 8.87 6.68 -5.33
N TYR A 42 8.25 7.40 -4.40
CA TYR A 42 6.93 7.98 -4.60
C TYR A 42 6.94 9.05 -5.69
N ALA A 43 7.92 9.96 -5.66
CA ALA A 43 8.07 11.00 -6.69
C ALA A 43 8.29 10.39 -8.07
N ASP A 44 9.12 9.35 -8.18
CA ASP A 44 9.37 8.67 -9.46
C ASP A 44 8.10 8.00 -10.01
N MET A 45 7.39 7.23 -9.18
CA MET A 45 6.16 6.57 -9.63
C MET A 45 5.04 7.56 -10.02
N TYR A 46 4.96 8.72 -9.37
CA TYR A 46 4.01 9.78 -9.74
C TYR A 46 4.40 10.42 -11.07
N ARG A 47 5.67 10.79 -11.24
CA ARG A 47 6.20 11.38 -12.48
C ARG A 47 5.99 10.45 -13.69
N ARG A 48 6.12 9.14 -13.49
CA ARG A 48 5.92 8.14 -14.54
C ARG A 48 4.46 7.77 -14.76
N GLY A 49 3.55 8.25 -13.93
CA GLY A 49 2.14 7.85 -13.96
C GLY A 49 1.90 6.38 -13.58
N GLU A 50 2.89 5.75 -12.94
CA GLU A 50 2.89 4.34 -12.54
C GLU A 50 2.45 4.13 -11.10
N GLY A 51 2.07 5.18 -10.38
CA GLY A 51 1.57 5.06 -9.03
C GLY A 51 0.73 6.24 -8.59
N MET A 52 0.01 6.04 -7.51
CA MET A 52 -0.82 7.04 -6.88
C MET A 52 -1.09 6.70 -5.42
N HIS A 53 -1.51 7.68 -4.64
CA HIS A 53 -2.13 7.48 -3.34
C HIS A 53 -3.50 8.11 -3.31
N VAL A 54 -4.42 7.48 -2.60
CA VAL A 54 -5.71 8.06 -2.23
C VAL A 54 -5.74 8.34 -0.74
N GLY A 55 -6.43 9.42 -0.38
CA GLY A 55 -6.70 9.79 1.00
C GLY A 55 -8.20 9.84 1.26
N TRP A 56 -8.61 9.36 2.42
CA TRP A 56 -9.92 9.66 2.99
C TRP A 56 -9.80 10.88 3.89
N VAL A 57 -10.55 11.93 3.57
CA VAL A 57 -10.47 13.23 4.26
C VAL A 57 -11.71 13.45 5.09
N GLU A 58 -11.51 13.78 6.37
CA GLU A 58 -12.52 14.26 7.32
C GLU A 58 -12.02 15.55 7.97
N ASP A 59 -12.87 16.53 8.07
CA ASP A 59 -12.55 17.85 8.67
C ASP A 59 -11.25 18.48 8.13
N GLY A 60 -11.03 18.33 6.82
CA GLY A 60 -9.84 18.85 6.13
C GLY A 60 -8.55 18.06 6.35
N ARG A 61 -8.58 16.94 7.11
CA ARG A 61 -7.43 16.10 7.41
C ARG A 61 -7.54 14.73 6.72
N VAL A 62 -6.43 14.21 6.24
CA VAL A 62 -6.36 12.84 5.76
C VAL A 62 -6.35 11.92 6.99
N VAL A 63 -7.31 11.02 7.09
CA VAL A 63 -7.48 10.08 8.21
C VAL A 63 -7.29 8.61 7.81
N GLY A 64 -7.12 8.36 6.53
CA GLY A 64 -6.81 7.04 6.00
C GLY A 64 -6.25 7.14 4.59
N THR A 65 -5.39 6.21 4.22
CA THR A 65 -4.72 6.17 2.91
C THR A 65 -4.73 4.77 2.32
N ALA A 66 -4.51 4.69 1.02
CA ALA A 66 -4.02 3.53 0.30
C ALA A 66 -3.20 4.01 -0.89
N GLY A 67 -2.18 3.25 -1.25
CA GLY A 67 -1.37 3.48 -2.44
C GLY A 67 -1.55 2.36 -3.46
N ALA A 68 -1.28 2.67 -4.71
CA ALA A 68 -1.22 1.74 -5.81
C ALA A 68 0.01 2.05 -6.67
N MET A 69 0.71 1.02 -7.13
CA MET A 69 1.81 1.17 -8.08
C MET A 69 1.86 0.01 -9.06
N ILE A 70 2.39 0.28 -10.25
CA ILE A 70 2.70 -0.73 -11.26
C ILE A 70 4.15 -1.19 -11.05
N ARG A 71 4.36 -2.49 -11.03
CA ARG A 71 5.68 -3.10 -10.90
C ARG A 71 6.00 -3.97 -12.10
N THR A 72 7.25 -3.95 -12.52
CA THR A 72 7.75 -4.82 -13.57
C THR A 72 8.06 -6.21 -13.02
N ASP A 73 7.77 -7.22 -13.82
CA ASP A 73 8.09 -8.63 -13.59
C ASP A 73 8.42 -9.30 -14.93
N PHE A 74 8.74 -10.58 -14.91
CA PHE A 74 8.94 -11.34 -16.14
C PHE A 74 7.66 -11.39 -16.99
N PRO A 75 7.78 -11.42 -18.34
CA PRO A 75 6.64 -11.43 -19.25
C PRO A 75 5.98 -12.81 -19.32
N PHE A 76 5.24 -13.20 -18.31
CA PHE A 76 4.41 -14.39 -18.32
C PHE A 76 3.10 -14.15 -19.09
N ASN A 77 2.48 -15.23 -19.60
CA ASN A 77 1.17 -15.14 -20.27
C ASN A 77 0.09 -14.50 -19.39
N THR A 78 0.22 -14.61 -18.07
CA THR A 78 -0.68 -14.01 -17.07
C THR A 78 -0.31 -12.57 -16.72
N LEU A 79 0.83 -12.06 -17.18
CA LEU A 79 1.31 -10.71 -16.92
C LEU A 79 1.43 -9.96 -18.24
N LYS A 80 0.36 -9.35 -18.67
CA LYS A 80 0.35 -8.51 -19.87
C LYS A 80 1.41 -7.40 -19.74
N GLY A 81 2.27 -7.28 -20.74
CA GLY A 81 3.35 -6.27 -20.73
C GLY A 81 4.44 -6.49 -19.67
N GLY A 82 4.49 -7.65 -19.00
CA GLY A 82 5.49 -7.93 -17.97
C GLY A 82 5.32 -7.06 -16.72
N CYS A 83 4.10 -6.69 -16.36
CA CYS A 83 3.84 -5.89 -15.17
C CYS A 83 2.66 -6.40 -14.35
N TYR A 84 2.62 -6.01 -13.09
CA TYR A 84 1.53 -6.27 -12.17
C TYR A 84 1.23 -5.06 -11.28
N GLY A 85 0.02 -4.98 -10.77
CA GLY A 85 -0.38 -3.97 -9.81
C GLY A 85 -0.01 -4.36 -8.37
N TRP A 86 0.41 -3.38 -7.59
CA TRP A 86 0.70 -3.54 -6.18
C TRP A 86 -0.10 -2.53 -5.37
N ILE A 87 -0.93 -3.02 -4.42
CA ILE A 87 -1.58 -2.17 -3.43
C ILE A 87 -0.70 -2.09 -2.19
N MET A 88 -0.50 -0.89 -1.68
CA MET A 88 0.39 -0.58 -0.57
C MET A 88 -0.21 0.49 0.34
N ASP A 89 0.42 0.69 1.49
CA ASP A 89 0.16 1.81 2.40
C ASP A 89 -1.31 1.97 2.82
N VAL A 90 -2.01 0.82 2.96
CA VAL A 90 -3.40 0.81 3.42
C VAL A 90 -3.40 0.99 4.94
N TYR A 91 -3.76 2.18 5.38
CA TYR A 91 -3.82 2.51 6.80
C TYR A 91 -4.98 3.44 7.10
N VAL A 92 -5.56 3.30 8.29
CA VAL A 92 -6.59 4.20 8.82
C VAL A 92 -6.24 4.49 10.27
N GLN A 93 -6.23 5.76 10.63
CA GLN A 93 -6.01 6.20 12.00
C GLN A 93 -6.96 5.49 12.96
N PRO A 94 -6.50 5.06 14.16
CA PRO A 94 -7.27 4.21 15.08
C PRO A 94 -8.67 4.72 15.37
N GLU A 95 -8.82 6.02 15.63
CA GLU A 95 -10.09 6.67 15.98
C GLU A 95 -11.11 6.71 14.83
N TRP A 96 -10.67 6.43 13.60
CA TRP A 96 -11.50 6.41 12.40
C TRP A 96 -11.81 5.00 11.90
N ARG A 97 -11.33 3.98 12.57
CA ARG A 97 -11.57 2.56 12.21
C ARG A 97 -13.02 2.15 12.43
N GLY A 98 -13.40 1.01 11.88
CA GLY A 98 -14.78 0.50 11.99
C GLY A 98 -15.80 1.20 11.08
N ARG A 99 -15.40 2.23 10.32
CA ARG A 99 -16.27 3.04 9.46
C ARG A 99 -16.18 2.68 7.98
N GLY A 100 -15.52 1.58 7.64
CA GLY A 100 -15.37 1.10 6.26
C GLY A 100 -14.36 1.90 5.40
N ILE A 101 -13.58 2.82 6.00
CA ILE A 101 -12.63 3.68 5.29
C ILE A 101 -11.55 2.85 4.61
N ALA A 102 -10.94 1.86 5.30
CA ALA A 102 -9.91 1.00 4.73
C ALA A 102 -10.38 0.33 3.42
N ARG A 103 -11.61 -0.20 3.41
CA ARG A 103 -12.20 -0.80 2.21
C ARG A 103 -12.34 0.21 1.07
N ARG A 104 -12.76 1.43 1.38
CA ARG A 104 -12.99 2.47 0.36
C ARG A 104 -11.69 2.95 -0.28
N VAL A 105 -10.64 3.18 0.51
CA VAL A 105 -9.33 3.60 -0.02
C VAL A 105 -8.65 2.45 -0.78
N ALA A 106 -8.72 1.22 -0.28
CA ALA A 106 -8.19 0.05 -0.97
C ALA A 106 -8.95 -0.23 -2.28
N GLN A 107 -10.29 -0.05 -2.30
CA GLN A 107 -11.09 -0.20 -3.51
C GLN A 107 -10.71 0.83 -4.58
N ALA A 108 -10.49 2.08 -4.20
CA ALA A 108 -10.06 3.12 -5.14
C ALA A 108 -8.68 2.80 -5.75
N SER A 109 -7.75 2.26 -4.96
CA SER A 109 -6.45 1.79 -5.45
C SER A 109 -6.60 0.60 -6.41
N LEU A 110 -7.49 -0.34 -6.09
CA LEU A 110 -7.82 -1.48 -6.95
C LEU A 110 -8.42 -1.04 -8.29
N ASP A 111 -9.36 -0.10 -8.25
CA ASP A 111 -10.03 0.41 -9.45
C ASP A 111 -9.07 1.19 -10.35
N TRP A 112 -8.15 1.95 -9.74
CA TRP A 112 -7.09 2.65 -10.47
C TRP A 112 -6.15 1.69 -11.21
N LEU A 113 -5.77 0.58 -10.58
CA LEU A 113 -4.94 -0.46 -11.21
C LEU A 113 -5.71 -1.19 -12.32
N ARG A 114 -6.98 -1.53 -12.10
CA ARG A 114 -7.83 -2.17 -13.13
C ARG A 114 -7.99 -1.30 -14.37
N ALA A 115 -8.11 0.01 -14.19
CA ALA A 115 -8.20 0.95 -15.32
C ALA A 115 -6.93 1.02 -16.17
N ARG A 116 -5.81 0.43 -15.69
CA ARG A 116 -4.51 0.36 -16.39
C ARG A 116 -4.21 -1.02 -16.99
N ASP A 117 -5.22 -1.87 -17.08
CA ASP A 117 -5.16 -3.21 -17.71
C ASP A 117 -4.04 -4.10 -17.15
N VAL A 118 -3.69 -3.96 -15.87
CA VAL A 118 -2.79 -4.91 -15.21
C VAL A 118 -3.53 -6.23 -14.93
N ALA A 119 -2.95 -7.35 -15.32
CA ALA A 119 -3.61 -8.65 -15.28
C ALA A 119 -3.69 -9.23 -13.85
N ILE A 120 -2.71 -8.93 -13.01
CA ILE A 120 -2.61 -9.40 -11.63
C ILE A 120 -2.40 -8.21 -10.71
N ILE A 121 -3.13 -8.20 -9.59
CA ILE A 121 -2.96 -7.19 -8.54
C ILE A 121 -2.64 -7.92 -7.23
N LYS A 122 -1.53 -7.53 -6.61
CA LYS A 122 -0.99 -8.13 -5.39
C LYS A 122 -0.99 -7.14 -4.24
N LEU A 123 -0.97 -7.66 -3.03
CA LEU A 123 -0.70 -6.91 -1.79
C LEU A 123 -0.10 -7.85 -0.74
N VAL A 124 0.50 -7.27 0.29
CA VAL A 124 0.85 -7.98 1.53
C VAL A 124 -0.07 -7.45 2.63
N ALA A 125 -0.79 -8.33 3.28
CA ALA A 125 -1.68 -7.98 4.38
C ALA A 125 -0.99 -8.24 5.72
N SER A 126 -1.23 -7.37 6.71
CA SER A 126 -0.89 -7.65 8.10
C SER A 126 -1.79 -8.75 8.67
N ASP A 127 -1.35 -9.41 9.73
CA ASP A 127 -2.15 -10.43 10.42
C ASP A 127 -3.50 -9.89 10.88
N GLN A 128 -3.55 -8.65 11.33
CA GLN A 128 -4.80 -7.98 11.70
C GLN A 128 -5.75 -7.82 10.50
N ALA A 129 -5.24 -7.37 9.35
CA ALA A 129 -6.05 -7.23 8.14
C ALA A 129 -6.52 -8.60 7.62
N MET A 130 -5.69 -9.64 7.77
CA MET A 130 -6.03 -11.03 7.46
C MET A 130 -7.15 -11.55 8.37
N ALA A 131 -7.05 -11.31 9.69
CA ALA A 131 -8.06 -11.71 10.66
C ALA A 131 -9.43 -11.06 10.41
N LEU A 132 -9.43 -9.81 9.93
CA LEU A 132 -10.65 -9.10 9.57
C LEU A 132 -11.23 -9.53 8.22
N GLY A 133 -10.52 -10.32 7.41
CA GLY A 133 -10.95 -10.77 6.09
C GLY A 133 -11.25 -9.62 5.12
N LEU A 134 -10.57 -8.48 5.25
CA LEU A 134 -10.83 -7.29 4.43
C LEU A 134 -10.64 -7.58 2.95
N TYR A 135 -9.51 -8.14 2.60
CA TYR A 135 -9.11 -8.34 1.20
C TYR A 135 -9.84 -9.52 0.56
N GLU A 136 -10.13 -10.59 1.31
CA GLU A 136 -10.94 -11.70 0.83
C GLU A 136 -12.36 -11.23 0.44
N ARG A 137 -12.97 -10.33 1.24
CA ARG A 137 -14.27 -9.72 0.87
C ARG A 137 -14.21 -8.76 -0.32
N MET A 138 -13.01 -8.35 -0.72
CA MET A 138 -12.76 -7.58 -1.94
C MET A 138 -12.43 -8.47 -3.15
N GLY A 139 -12.39 -9.80 -2.96
CA GLY A 139 -12.12 -10.78 -3.99
C GLY A 139 -10.65 -11.18 -4.13
N PHE A 140 -9.78 -10.78 -3.22
CA PHE A 140 -8.41 -11.27 -3.19
C PHE A 140 -8.36 -12.71 -2.67
N GLN A 141 -7.46 -13.48 -3.23
CA GLN A 141 -7.19 -14.86 -2.81
C GLN A 141 -5.80 -14.95 -2.21
N ARG A 142 -5.64 -15.77 -1.17
CA ARG A 142 -4.33 -16.08 -0.62
C ARG A 142 -3.54 -16.91 -1.60
N THR A 143 -2.26 -16.61 -1.73
CA THR A 143 -1.31 -17.36 -2.56
C THR A 143 -0.22 -17.97 -1.70
N ASN A 144 0.55 -18.89 -2.27
CA ASN A 144 1.62 -19.60 -1.58
C ASN A 144 2.97 -18.89 -1.72
N ASP A 145 2.99 -17.56 -1.64
CA ASP A 145 4.25 -16.82 -1.64
C ASP A 145 5.06 -17.20 -0.39
N MET A 146 6.30 -17.63 -0.63
CA MET A 146 7.25 -17.97 0.43
C MET A 146 8.27 -16.85 0.58
N ARG A 147 8.60 -16.50 1.82
CA ARG A 147 9.56 -15.45 2.11
C ARG A 147 10.74 -16.04 2.87
N PHE A 148 11.94 -15.90 2.31
CA PHE A 148 13.17 -16.11 3.08
C PHE A 148 13.51 -14.83 3.82
N VAL A 149 13.52 -14.90 5.14
CA VAL A 149 13.94 -13.77 5.99
C VAL A 149 15.33 -14.14 6.51
N PRO A 150 16.39 -13.40 6.14
CA PRO A 150 17.69 -13.57 6.76
C PRO A 150 17.55 -13.37 8.27
N THR A 151 18.31 -14.09 9.06
CA THR A 151 18.29 -14.01 10.53
C THR A 151 18.22 -12.55 10.96
N ALA A 152 17.18 -12.21 11.72
CA ALA A 152 16.91 -10.85 12.15
C ALA A 152 18.15 -10.22 12.79
N ALA A 153 18.39 -8.95 12.51
CA ALA A 153 19.33 -8.15 13.30
C ALA A 153 18.91 -8.25 14.77
N PRO A 154 19.87 -8.35 15.72
CA PRO A 154 19.55 -8.44 17.14
C PRO A 154 18.65 -7.29 17.56
N GLY A 155 17.46 -7.58 18.06
CA GLY A 155 16.49 -6.58 18.51
C GLY A 155 15.17 -6.48 17.73
N CYS A 156 15.03 -7.19 16.59
CA CYS A 156 13.77 -7.37 15.88
C CYS A 156 13.21 -8.77 16.18
N VAL A 157 12.19 -8.85 17.02
CA VAL A 157 11.42 -10.09 17.29
C VAL A 157 10.10 -10.00 16.58
#